data_e8a8858ff1f3a3b962ae99df83093852
#
_entry.id   e8a8858ff1f3a3b962ae99df83093852
#
_cell.length_a   1.000
_cell.length_b   1.000
_cell.length_c   1.000
_cell.angle_alpha   90.00
_cell.angle_beta   90.00
_cell.angle_gamma   90.00
#
_symmetry.space_group_name_H-M   'P 1'
#
loop_
_entity.id
_entity.type
_entity.pdbx_description
1 polymer ?
#
loop_
_entity_poly.entity_id
_entity_poly.type
_entity_poly.pdbx_seq_one_letter_code
_entity_poly.pdbx_strand_id
1 'polypeptide(L)'
;MPSIFTRIIAGEIPCHRVYEDEHVIAFLDIGPLSRGHVLVVPKEERERLHELSEESAAALGSALRRVAAARGRASGCAGYNVLQNNGAAAHQAVMHVHFHVIPRHADGTGLGIRWEPRTLQADAAGLAQSIAREMPAR
;
A
#
# COMPACT_ATOMS: atom_id res chain seq x y z
N MET A 1 8.17 19.27 -7.56
CA MET A 1 6.69 19.39 -7.61
C MET A 1 6.08 18.44 -6.58
N PRO A 2 5.11 18.91 -5.79
CA PRO A 2 4.40 18.01 -4.88
C PRO A 2 3.64 16.93 -5.66
N SER A 3 3.54 15.75 -5.07
CA SER A 3 2.76 14.67 -5.66
C SER A 3 1.26 15.02 -5.66
N ILE A 4 0.48 14.31 -6.47
CA ILE A 4 -0.98 14.46 -6.44
C ILE A 4 -1.53 14.12 -5.05
N PHE A 5 -0.89 13.19 -4.33
CA PHE A 5 -1.32 12.83 -2.97
C PHE A 5 -1.01 13.95 -1.96
N THR A 6 0.14 14.61 -2.08
CA THR A 6 0.44 15.79 -1.24
C THR A 6 -0.60 16.90 -1.46
N ARG A 7 -1.06 17.07 -2.67
CA ARG A 7 -2.11 18.04 -2.99
C ARG A 7 -3.47 17.64 -2.42
N ILE A 8 -3.77 16.34 -2.39
CA ILE A 8 -4.97 15.82 -1.70
C ILE A 8 -4.87 16.06 -0.19
N ILE A 9 -3.71 15.77 0.40
CA ILE A 9 -3.45 16.01 1.83
C ILE A 9 -3.65 17.47 2.20
N ALA A 10 -3.21 18.38 1.33
CA ALA A 10 -3.36 19.83 1.52
C ALA A 10 -4.79 20.33 1.28
N GLY A 11 -5.70 19.49 0.80
CA GLY A 11 -7.08 19.87 0.50
C GLY A 11 -7.26 20.57 -0.84
N GLU A 12 -6.22 20.62 -1.68
CA GLU A 12 -6.29 21.25 -3.00
C GLU A 12 -7.06 20.39 -4.01
N ILE A 13 -7.03 19.09 -3.84
CA ILE A 13 -7.74 18.12 -4.68
C ILE A 13 -8.71 17.35 -3.80
N PRO A 14 -10.00 17.28 -4.16
CA PRO A 14 -10.98 16.53 -3.36
C PRO A 14 -10.73 15.03 -3.43
N CYS A 15 -11.12 14.32 -2.38
CA CYS A 15 -11.09 12.86 -2.32
C CYS A 15 -12.26 12.33 -1.49
N HIS A 16 -12.56 11.04 -1.65
CA HIS A 16 -13.53 10.34 -0.79
C HIS A 16 -12.78 9.73 0.39
N ARG A 17 -12.56 10.54 1.42
CA ARG A 17 -11.77 10.16 2.59
C ARG A 17 -12.48 9.14 3.45
N VAL A 18 -11.73 8.11 3.88
CA VAL A 18 -12.24 7.08 4.80
C VAL A 18 -11.55 7.14 6.17
N TYR A 19 -10.33 7.68 6.24
CA TYR A 19 -9.57 7.79 7.49
C TYR A 19 -8.48 8.85 7.36
N GLU A 20 -8.19 9.52 8.46
CA GLU A 20 -7.05 10.44 8.54
C GLU A 20 -6.57 10.57 9.96
N ASP A 21 -5.24 10.60 10.13
CA ASP A 21 -4.61 10.96 11.39
C ASP A 21 -3.43 11.91 11.12
N GLU A 22 -2.56 12.12 12.10
CA GLU A 22 -1.42 13.02 11.98
C GLU A 22 -0.46 12.62 10.86
N HIS A 23 -0.31 11.32 10.60
CA HIS A 23 0.72 10.78 9.70
C HIS A 23 0.18 10.17 8.42
N VAL A 24 -1.10 9.85 8.36
CA VAL A 24 -1.69 9.03 7.28
C VAL A 24 -3.04 9.59 6.84
N ILE A 25 -3.31 9.48 5.55
CA ILE A 25 -4.64 9.69 4.98
C ILE A 25 -5.03 8.45 4.18
N ALA A 26 -6.31 8.09 4.21
CA ALA A 26 -6.84 7.00 3.38
C ALA A 26 -8.10 7.45 2.67
N PHE A 27 -8.23 7.10 1.39
CA PHE A 27 -9.35 7.51 0.56
C PHE A 27 -9.61 6.46 -0.53
N LEU A 28 -10.81 6.50 -1.10
CA LEU A 28 -11.17 5.58 -2.19
C LEU A 28 -10.34 5.87 -3.44
N ASP A 29 -9.85 4.81 -4.08
CA ASP A 29 -9.21 4.93 -5.38
C ASP A 29 -10.26 5.30 -6.43
N ILE A 30 -9.99 6.32 -7.24
CA ILE A 30 -10.91 6.75 -8.31
C ILE A 30 -10.86 5.86 -9.55
N GLY A 31 -9.83 5.00 -9.67
CA GLY A 31 -9.71 3.97 -10.69
C GLY A 31 -9.67 2.58 -10.07
N PRO A 32 -10.72 2.16 -9.33
CA PRO A 32 -10.64 0.98 -8.48
C PRO A 32 -10.56 -0.31 -9.28
N LEU A 33 -9.81 -1.28 -8.75
CA LEU A 33 -9.79 -2.66 -9.27
C LEU A 33 -11.03 -3.43 -8.80
N SER A 34 -11.64 -2.98 -7.73
CA SER A 34 -12.90 -3.52 -7.22
C SER A 34 -13.59 -2.48 -6.33
N ARG A 35 -14.87 -2.68 -6.09
CA ARG A 35 -15.65 -1.80 -5.22
C ARG A 35 -15.07 -1.79 -3.82
N GLY A 36 -14.74 -0.61 -3.30
CA GLY A 36 -14.14 -0.43 -1.99
C GLY A 36 -12.62 -0.46 -1.96
N HIS A 37 -11.98 -0.37 -3.10
CA HIS A 37 -10.52 -0.24 -3.21
C HIS A 37 -10.07 1.08 -2.56
N VAL A 38 -9.27 0.98 -1.49
CA VAL A 38 -8.80 2.12 -0.70
C VAL A 38 -7.30 2.30 -0.91
N LEU A 39 -6.86 3.55 -1.00
CA LEU A 39 -5.46 3.93 -0.93
C LEU A 39 -5.13 4.42 0.47
N VAL A 40 -4.03 3.95 1.03
CA VAL A 40 -3.52 4.38 2.34
C VAL A 40 -2.17 5.03 2.11
N VAL A 41 -2.06 6.33 2.42
CA VAL A 41 -0.97 7.19 1.98
C VAL A 41 -0.33 7.89 3.18
N PRO A 42 0.99 7.83 3.34
CA PRO A 42 1.67 8.61 4.38
C PRO A 42 1.67 10.08 4.01
N LYS A 43 1.53 10.96 4.99
CA LYS A 43 1.64 12.40 4.76
C LYS A 43 3.07 12.84 4.47
N GLU A 44 4.05 12.06 4.93
CA GLU A 44 5.46 12.24 4.55
C GLU A 44 5.60 11.87 3.07
N GLU A 45 6.04 12.82 2.24
CA GLU A 45 6.23 12.58 0.81
C GLU A 45 7.58 11.91 0.57
N ARG A 46 7.55 10.61 0.29
CA ARG A 46 8.69 9.82 -0.16
C ARG A 46 8.27 8.97 -1.35
N GLU A 47 9.20 8.70 -2.23
CA GLU A 47 8.90 7.93 -3.43
C GLU A 47 8.75 6.44 -3.12
N ARG A 48 9.63 5.89 -2.26
CA ARG A 48 9.72 4.46 -2.00
C ARG A 48 9.59 4.11 -0.53
N LEU A 49 9.10 2.92 -0.25
CA LEU A 49 8.80 2.44 1.09
C LEU A 49 9.99 2.56 2.06
N HIS A 50 11.19 2.15 1.60
CA HIS A 50 12.38 2.13 2.46
C HIS A 50 12.93 3.53 2.76
N GLU A 51 12.39 4.57 2.13
CA GLU A 51 12.76 5.96 2.38
C GLU A 51 11.93 6.62 3.49
N LEU A 52 10.85 5.96 3.92
CA LEU A 52 9.98 6.48 4.97
C LEU A 52 10.70 6.47 6.33
N SER A 53 10.33 7.43 7.18
CA SER A 53 10.71 7.39 8.59
C SER A 53 10.06 6.19 9.29
N GLU A 54 10.66 5.72 10.38
CA GLU A 54 10.07 4.67 11.21
C GLU A 54 8.68 5.08 11.73
N GLU A 55 8.53 6.36 12.08
CA GLU A 55 7.27 6.91 12.58
C GLU A 55 6.15 6.79 11.54
N SER A 56 6.41 7.22 10.30
CA SER A 56 5.45 7.07 9.20
C SER A 56 5.16 5.61 8.89
N ALA A 57 6.18 4.76 8.89
CA ALA A 57 6.01 3.34 8.62
C ALA A 57 5.14 2.66 9.68
N ALA A 58 5.33 2.98 10.95
CA ALA A 58 4.52 2.46 12.04
C ALA A 58 3.06 2.93 11.93
N ALA A 59 2.87 4.22 11.64
CA ALA A 59 1.53 4.80 11.47
C ALA A 59 0.78 4.16 10.30
N LEU A 60 1.48 3.86 9.20
CA LEU A 60 0.92 3.15 8.05
C LEU A 60 0.44 1.74 8.44
N GLY A 61 1.23 1.00 9.19
CA GLY A 61 0.84 -0.34 9.65
C GLY A 61 -0.43 -0.32 10.48
N SER A 62 -0.54 0.64 11.39
CA SER A 62 -1.74 0.84 12.21
C SER A 62 -2.96 1.22 11.36
N ALA A 63 -2.79 2.15 10.42
CA ALA A 63 -3.86 2.59 9.54
C ALA A 63 -4.36 1.45 8.63
N LEU A 64 -3.45 0.66 8.08
CA LEU A 64 -3.80 -0.51 7.25
C LEU A 64 -4.68 -1.49 7.99
N ARG A 65 -4.34 -1.79 9.25
CA ARG A 65 -5.13 -2.66 10.11
C ARG A 65 -6.56 -2.16 10.29
N ARG A 66 -6.70 -0.86 10.55
CA ARG A 66 -8.00 -0.21 10.76
C ARG A 66 -8.85 -0.21 9.50
N VAL A 67 -8.25 0.16 8.37
CA VAL A 67 -8.93 0.20 7.07
C VAL A 67 -9.37 -1.20 6.66
N ALA A 68 -8.50 -2.19 6.83
CA ALA A 68 -8.82 -3.58 6.51
C ALA A 68 -10.02 -4.10 7.32
N ALA A 69 -10.07 -3.79 8.62
CA ALA A 69 -11.18 -4.19 9.48
C ALA A 69 -12.49 -3.49 9.07
N ALA A 70 -12.43 -2.18 8.83
CA ALA A 70 -13.61 -1.40 8.45
C ALA A 70 -14.18 -1.86 7.10
N ARG A 71 -13.30 -2.16 6.14
CA ARG A 71 -13.68 -2.64 4.82
C ARG A 71 -14.53 -3.92 4.90
N GLY A 72 -14.11 -4.87 5.71
CA GLY A 72 -14.82 -6.14 5.86
C GLY A 72 -16.25 -5.94 6.38
N ARG A 73 -16.41 -5.04 7.33
CA ARG A 73 -17.74 -4.72 7.88
C ARG A 73 -18.62 -3.94 6.90
N ALA A 74 -18.00 -3.09 6.07
CA ALA A 74 -18.75 -2.23 5.15
C ALA A 74 -19.14 -2.91 3.85
N SER A 75 -18.30 -3.82 3.32
CA SER A 75 -18.48 -4.38 1.99
C SER A 75 -18.82 -5.87 1.96
N GLY A 76 -18.56 -6.60 3.06
CA GLY A 76 -18.86 -8.03 3.13
C GLY A 76 -18.10 -8.92 2.15
N CYS A 77 -16.95 -8.47 1.65
CA CYS A 77 -16.17 -9.26 0.68
C CYS A 77 -15.46 -10.44 1.34
N ALA A 78 -15.17 -11.48 0.55
CA ALA A 78 -14.58 -12.73 1.03
C ALA A 78 -13.12 -12.58 1.47
N GLY A 79 -12.38 -11.66 0.88
CA GLY A 79 -10.96 -11.45 1.19
C GLY A 79 -10.49 -10.13 0.63
N TYR A 80 -9.20 -9.83 0.83
CA TYR A 80 -8.61 -8.61 0.31
C TYR A 80 -7.11 -8.79 0.13
N ASN A 81 -6.54 -7.98 -0.74
CA ASN A 81 -5.10 -7.89 -0.91
C ASN A 81 -4.61 -6.54 -0.42
N VAL A 82 -3.44 -6.53 0.19
CA VAL A 82 -2.69 -5.32 0.49
C VAL A 82 -1.49 -5.32 -0.44
N LEU A 83 -1.36 -4.28 -1.26
CA LEU A 83 -0.32 -4.18 -2.28
C LEU A 83 0.38 -2.83 -2.15
N GLN A 84 1.70 -2.84 -2.30
CA GLN A 84 2.48 -1.62 -2.36
C GLN A 84 3.55 -1.78 -3.43
N ASN A 85 3.67 -0.80 -4.32
CA ASN A 85 4.57 -0.86 -5.47
C ASN A 85 5.68 0.17 -5.33
N ASN A 86 6.92 -0.24 -5.59
CA ASN A 86 8.10 0.64 -5.54
C ASN A 86 8.80 0.62 -6.88
N GLY A 87 8.77 1.75 -7.56
CA GLY A 87 9.38 1.91 -8.87
C GLY A 87 8.41 1.61 -10.02
N ALA A 88 8.62 2.27 -11.15
CA ALA A 88 7.78 2.11 -12.34
C ALA A 88 7.78 0.66 -12.85
N ALA A 89 8.91 -0.04 -12.75
CA ALA A 89 9.02 -1.45 -13.15
C ALA A 89 8.11 -2.37 -12.35
N ALA A 90 7.71 -1.96 -11.14
CA ALA A 90 6.81 -2.69 -10.27
C ALA A 90 5.40 -2.06 -10.23
N HIS A 91 5.03 -1.31 -11.28
CA HIS A 91 3.70 -0.67 -11.45
C HIS A 91 3.40 0.49 -10.49
N GLN A 92 4.43 1.17 -9.97
CA GLN A 92 4.18 2.40 -9.22
C GLN A 92 3.82 3.52 -10.19
N ALA A 93 2.57 3.98 -10.13
CA ALA A 93 2.06 5.02 -11.02
C ALA A 93 2.25 6.44 -10.46
N VAL A 94 2.13 6.61 -9.15
CA VAL A 94 2.36 7.88 -8.45
C VAL A 94 3.60 7.75 -7.59
N MET A 95 4.56 8.67 -7.73
CA MET A 95 5.86 8.63 -7.06
C MET A 95 5.79 9.20 -5.63
N HIS A 96 4.87 8.66 -4.88
CA HIS A 96 4.63 8.92 -3.47
C HIS A 96 4.12 7.62 -2.89
N VAL A 97 4.74 7.11 -1.83
CA VAL A 97 4.38 5.84 -1.22
C VAL A 97 2.87 5.75 -0.97
N HIS A 98 2.28 4.67 -1.41
CA HIS A 98 0.88 4.38 -1.10
C HIS A 98 0.65 2.88 -1.10
N PHE A 99 -0.23 2.45 -0.20
CA PHE A 99 -0.67 1.07 -0.10
C PHE A 99 -2.08 0.97 -0.66
N HIS A 100 -2.34 -0.11 -1.38
CA HIS A 100 -3.67 -0.45 -1.85
C HIS A 100 -4.27 -1.48 -0.91
N VAL A 101 -5.52 -1.26 -0.51
CA VAL A 101 -6.34 -2.29 0.14
C VAL A 101 -7.45 -2.63 -0.84
N ILE A 102 -7.38 -3.82 -1.43
CA ILE A 102 -8.19 -4.20 -2.59
C ILE A 102 -9.10 -5.36 -2.22
N PRO A 103 -10.41 -5.12 -2.06
CA PRO A 103 -11.35 -6.19 -1.75
C PRO A 103 -11.44 -7.21 -2.89
N ARG A 104 -11.59 -8.49 -2.52
CA ARG A 104 -11.90 -9.56 -3.45
C ARG A 104 -13.36 -9.93 -3.27
N HIS A 105 -14.17 -9.71 -4.30
CA HIS A 105 -15.61 -9.98 -4.24
C HIS A 105 -15.97 -11.33 -4.87
N ALA A 106 -17.16 -11.82 -4.53
CA ALA A 106 -17.67 -13.10 -5.03
C ALA A 106 -17.81 -13.13 -6.56
N ASP A 107 -17.99 -11.96 -7.19
CA ASP A 107 -18.06 -11.83 -8.65
C ASP A 107 -16.71 -11.95 -9.36
N GLY A 108 -15.64 -12.14 -8.59
CA GLY A 108 -14.29 -12.29 -9.11
C GLY A 108 -13.52 -10.97 -9.26
N THR A 109 -14.14 -9.82 -8.97
CA THR A 109 -13.42 -8.54 -9.03
C THR A 109 -12.42 -8.41 -7.89
N GLY A 110 -11.31 -7.74 -8.15
CA GLY A 110 -10.21 -7.56 -7.24
C GLY A 110 -8.88 -7.55 -7.96
N LEU A 111 -7.79 -7.77 -7.23
CA LEU A 111 -6.45 -7.83 -7.81
C LEU A 111 -6.30 -9.11 -8.63
N GLY A 112 -5.94 -8.97 -9.92
CA GLY A 112 -5.60 -10.11 -10.76
C GLY A 112 -4.17 -10.55 -10.52
N ILE A 113 -3.98 -11.72 -9.94
CA ILE A 113 -2.65 -12.28 -9.67
C ILE A 113 -2.51 -13.61 -10.41
N ARG A 114 -1.42 -13.75 -11.14
CA ARG A 114 -0.94 -15.06 -11.59
C ARG A 114 0.15 -15.52 -10.64
N TRP A 115 -0.19 -16.46 -9.77
CA TRP A 115 0.73 -16.96 -8.76
C TRP A 115 1.51 -18.13 -9.36
N GLU A 116 2.73 -17.87 -9.82
CA GLU A 116 3.59 -18.85 -10.49
C GLU A 116 4.87 -19.04 -9.68
N PRO A 117 4.86 -19.88 -8.63
CA PRO A 117 6.04 -20.07 -7.78
C PRO A 117 7.16 -20.76 -8.55
N ARG A 118 8.38 -20.35 -8.25
CA ARG A 118 9.60 -20.98 -8.78
C ARG A 118 10.24 -21.80 -7.69
N THR A 119 11.14 -22.71 -8.11
CA THR A 119 11.93 -23.49 -7.16
C THR A 119 12.96 -22.59 -6.48
N LEU A 120 13.14 -22.77 -5.17
CA LEU A 120 14.16 -22.05 -4.40
C LEU A 120 15.55 -22.39 -4.97
N GLN A 121 16.36 -21.36 -5.19
CA GLN A 121 17.68 -21.50 -5.80
C GLN A 121 18.70 -22.09 -4.82
N ALA A 122 19.73 -22.78 -5.36
CA ALA A 122 20.78 -23.42 -4.56
C ALA A 122 21.60 -22.42 -3.73
N ASP A 123 21.67 -21.14 -4.15
CA ASP A 123 22.39 -20.06 -3.44
C ASP A 123 21.57 -19.39 -2.32
N ALA A 124 20.40 -19.93 -1.99
CA ALA A 124 19.45 -19.30 -1.06
C ALA A 124 20.08 -18.97 0.30
N ALA A 125 20.89 -19.86 0.86
CA ALA A 125 21.54 -19.62 2.16
C ALA A 125 22.49 -18.41 2.10
N GLY A 126 23.31 -18.31 1.06
CA GLY A 126 24.23 -17.19 0.86
C GLY A 126 23.47 -15.88 0.61
N LEU A 127 22.40 -15.94 -0.18
CA LEU A 127 21.56 -14.78 -0.45
C LEU A 127 20.88 -14.26 0.84
N ALA A 128 20.35 -15.16 1.66
CA ALA A 128 19.73 -14.80 2.92
C ALA A 128 20.73 -14.09 3.84
N GLN A 129 21.99 -14.59 3.93
CA GLN A 129 23.06 -13.96 4.71
C GLN A 129 23.39 -12.57 4.17
N SER A 130 23.46 -12.42 2.85
CA SER A 130 23.74 -11.13 2.21
C SER A 130 22.66 -10.10 2.54
N ILE A 131 21.40 -10.49 2.44
CA ILE A 131 20.26 -9.62 2.78
C ILE A 131 20.32 -9.22 4.26
N ALA A 132 20.57 -10.20 5.15
CA ALA A 132 20.64 -9.95 6.59
C ALA A 132 21.74 -8.95 6.94
N ARG A 133 22.90 -9.04 6.28
CA ARG A 133 24.02 -8.10 6.52
C ARG A 133 23.69 -6.67 6.11
N GLU A 134 22.83 -6.50 5.11
CA GLU A 134 22.44 -5.19 4.60
C GLU A 134 21.24 -4.59 5.34
N MET A 135 20.69 -5.28 6.33
CA MET A 135 19.55 -4.75 7.10
C MET A 135 19.96 -3.47 7.84
N PRO A 136 19.23 -2.35 7.63
CA PRO A 136 19.53 -1.11 8.32
C PRO A 136 19.38 -1.26 9.84
N ALA A 137 20.19 -0.53 10.60
CA ALA A 137 20.01 -0.43 12.05
C ALA A 137 18.71 0.30 12.38
N ARG A 138 18.10 -0.07 13.50
CA ARG A 138 16.91 0.61 14.01
C ARG A 138 17.27 1.98 14.55
#